data_ba6073692632dc70df81004af783a698
#
_entry.id   ba6073692632dc70df81004af783a698
#
_cell.length_a   1.000
_cell.length_b   1.000
_cell.length_c   1.000
_cell.angle_alpha   90.00
_cell.angle_beta   90.00
_cell.angle_gamma   90.00
#
_symmetry.space_group_name_H-M   'P 1'
#
loop_
_entity.id
_entity.type
_entity.pdbx_description
1 polymer ?
#
loop_
_entity_poly.entity_id
_entity_poly.type
_entity_poly.pdbx_seq_one_letter_code
_entity_poly.pdbx_strand_id
1 'polypeptide(L)'
;GRAIPARGWPCPIGAALAAVSPGWWVLVAALGVGFGYWLFWGLGPGLAWTAVAVASAFGFHRLRGQSLGKGACFGLLAGGTGLFFTRQPGLWLLWSCLGAGAAALLSFLQERGHPLALWMTFGLGIRAFGAAGLWPMACLVAGALGAAAPLPAAALAGMGLEAGGLPGMTAGLCLGWMVRSFPAKALWRRGLGPALGCGVCMVLTGALNGPAWAGVTLGGFLGAMLPWSWLLPPGARGVSGAQVRLEQAAGALGLMQQRLLEMGLPLLKEPTPVEQVKSLACFACPQAQDCGARDTMDEALFSDPLSFSCPGMAQVLRAAAQVRDRQRLVDAQRKRREEY
;
A
#
# COMPACT_ATOMS: atom_id res chain seq x y z
N GLY A 1 5.72 25.53 9.00
CA GLY A 1 5.27 26.55 8.13
C GLY A 1 6.33 27.36 7.38
N ARG A 2 7.50 27.63 7.95
CA ARG A 2 8.62 28.29 7.23
C ARG A 2 9.40 27.37 6.31
N ALA A 3 8.85 26.25 6.04
CA ALA A 3 9.37 25.18 5.27
C ALA A 3 9.30 25.42 3.79
N ILE A 4 9.90 26.18 3.21
CA ILE A 4 10.00 26.67 1.85
C ILE A 4 9.18 27.97 1.76
N PRO A 5 9.61 29.02 2.42
CA PRO A 5 9.07 30.33 2.13
C PRO A 5 9.73 30.83 0.85
N ALA A 6 9.24 30.37 -0.30
CA ALA A 6 9.38 31.21 -1.44
C ALA A 6 8.41 32.37 -1.25
N ARG A 7 8.80 33.39 -0.46
CA ARG A 7 8.12 34.69 -0.35
C ARG A 7 6.60 34.63 -0.07
N GLY A 8 6.17 33.83 0.91
CA GLY A 8 4.76 33.84 1.36
C GLY A 8 3.78 33.03 0.53
N TRP A 9 4.26 32.18 -0.37
CA TRP A 9 3.40 31.33 -1.21
C TRP A 9 3.25 29.92 -0.62
N PRO A 10 2.03 29.34 -0.54
CA PRO A 10 1.83 27.99 -0.02
C PRO A 10 2.40 26.92 -0.95
N CYS A 11 3.17 25.96 -0.38
CA CYS A 11 3.76 24.86 -1.14
C CYS A 11 2.67 23.91 -1.66
N PRO A 12 2.58 23.62 -2.97
CA PRO A 12 1.52 22.81 -3.54
C PRO A 12 1.62 21.31 -3.21
N ILE A 13 2.74 20.86 -2.63
CA ILE A 13 2.98 19.42 -2.35
C ILE A 13 1.93 18.84 -1.41
N GLY A 14 1.48 19.61 -0.39
CA GLY A 14 0.43 19.15 0.51
C GLY A 14 -0.91 18.92 -0.19
N ALA A 15 -1.30 19.83 -1.08
CA ALA A 15 -2.52 19.71 -1.88
C ALA A 15 -2.41 18.55 -2.89
N ALA A 16 -1.22 18.34 -3.49
CA ALA A 16 -0.96 17.20 -4.37
C ALA A 16 -1.09 15.86 -3.64
N LEU A 17 -0.54 15.76 -2.42
CA LEU A 17 -0.69 14.60 -1.56
C LEU A 17 -2.16 14.32 -1.21
N ALA A 18 -2.92 15.35 -0.86
CA ALA A 18 -4.33 15.22 -0.58
C ALA A 18 -5.10 14.74 -1.81
N ALA A 19 -4.82 15.33 -2.99
CA ALA A 19 -5.48 14.99 -4.25
C ALA A 19 -5.24 13.54 -4.68
N VAL A 20 -4.06 12.99 -4.41
CA VAL A 20 -3.69 11.60 -4.74
C VAL A 20 -4.24 10.59 -3.74
N SER A 21 -4.71 11.01 -2.57
CA SER A 21 -5.24 10.11 -1.53
C SER A 21 -6.43 9.29 -2.02
N PRO A 22 -6.52 7.97 -1.67
CA PRO A 22 -7.56 7.10 -2.19
C PRO A 22 -8.92 7.31 -1.50
N GLY A 23 -10.01 7.24 -2.29
CA GLY A 23 -11.38 7.20 -1.79
C GLY A 23 -11.78 8.42 -0.93
N TRP A 24 -12.51 8.17 0.16
CA TRP A 24 -12.98 9.23 1.07
C TRP A 24 -11.86 9.95 1.85
N TRP A 25 -10.67 9.34 1.93
CA TRP A 25 -9.48 9.95 2.54
C TRP A 25 -9.05 11.24 1.83
N VAL A 26 -9.42 11.41 0.56
CA VAL A 26 -9.24 12.68 -0.16
C VAL A 26 -9.87 13.84 0.59
N LEU A 27 -11.10 13.67 1.07
CA LEU A 27 -11.81 14.76 1.78
C LEU A 27 -11.11 15.06 3.12
N VAL A 28 -10.73 14.04 3.87
CA VAL A 28 -10.03 14.23 5.15
C VAL A 28 -8.67 14.88 4.93
N ALA A 29 -7.91 14.43 3.94
CA ALA A 29 -6.61 15.00 3.62
C ALA A 29 -6.74 16.43 3.06
N ALA A 30 -7.72 16.70 2.19
CA ALA A 30 -7.98 18.04 1.65
C ALA A 30 -8.40 19.04 2.75
N LEU A 31 -9.27 18.62 3.67
CA LEU A 31 -9.65 19.44 4.82
C LEU A 31 -8.46 19.71 5.75
N GLY A 32 -7.62 18.70 6.02
CA GLY A 32 -6.40 18.85 6.81
C GLY A 32 -5.40 19.82 6.19
N VAL A 33 -5.19 19.69 4.87
CA VAL A 33 -4.32 20.60 4.10
C VAL A 33 -4.90 22.01 4.06
N GLY A 34 -6.20 22.14 3.81
CA GLY A 34 -6.90 23.42 3.78
C GLY A 34 -6.83 24.15 5.13
N PHE A 35 -7.07 23.42 6.22
CA PHE A 35 -6.94 23.95 7.58
C PHE A 35 -5.49 24.38 7.87
N GLY A 36 -4.49 23.60 7.45
CA GLY A 36 -3.08 23.98 7.58
C GLY A 36 -2.75 25.27 6.82
N TYR A 37 -3.22 25.40 5.58
CA TYR A 37 -3.02 26.63 4.81
C TYR A 37 -3.78 27.82 5.40
N TRP A 38 -5.02 27.60 5.89
CA TRP A 38 -5.78 28.65 6.58
C TRP A 38 -5.02 29.22 7.79
N LEU A 39 -4.46 28.36 8.63
CA LEU A 39 -3.69 28.80 9.80
C LEU A 39 -2.46 29.64 9.45
N PHE A 40 -1.80 29.35 8.31
CA PHE A 40 -0.53 30.00 7.96
C PHE A 40 -0.66 31.15 6.98
N TRP A 41 -1.63 31.11 6.08
CA TRP A 41 -1.78 32.08 4.98
C TRP A 41 -3.16 32.73 4.89
N GLY A 42 -4.06 32.37 5.80
CA GLY A 42 -5.41 32.88 5.84
C GLY A 42 -6.43 32.03 5.09
N LEU A 43 -7.72 32.43 5.23
CA LEU A 43 -8.85 31.63 4.77
C LEU A 43 -8.88 31.45 3.24
N GLY A 44 -8.56 32.53 2.48
CA GLY A 44 -8.60 32.48 1.02
C GLY A 44 -7.69 31.42 0.40
N PRO A 45 -6.38 31.44 0.67
CA PRO A 45 -5.45 30.40 0.22
C PRO A 45 -5.83 29.00 0.71
N GLY A 46 -6.31 28.87 1.95
CA GLY A 46 -6.77 27.59 2.50
C GLY A 46 -7.92 27.00 1.69
N LEU A 47 -8.94 27.77 1.40
CA LEU A 47 -10.09 27.34 0.59
C LEU A 47 -9.68 27.04 -0.86
N ALA A 48 -8.83 27.87 -1.47
CA ALA A 48 -8.37 27.65 -2.84
C ALA A 48 -7.60 26.33 -2.98
N TRP A 49 -6.64 26.04 -2.10
CA TRP A 49 -5.89 24.79 -2.15
C TRP A 49 -6.72 23.57 -1.80
N THR A 50 -7.72 23.72 -0.92
CA THR A 50 -8.71 22.65 -0.67
C THR A 50 -9.52 22.36 -1.94
N ALA A 51 -10.00 23.40 -2.62
CA ALA A 51 -10.74 23.25 -3.87
C ALA A 51 -9.88 22.59 -4.97
N VAL A 52 -8.61 23.01 -5.11
CA VAL A 52 -7.66 22.37 -6.04
C VAL A 52 -7.47 20.88 -5.73
N ALA A 53 -7.27 20.52 -4.46
CA ALA A 53 -7.09 19.13 -4.06
C ALA A 53 -8.34 18.30 -4.40
N VAL A 54 -9.53 18.78 -4.09
CA VAL A 54 -10.80 18.09 -4.38
C VAL A 54 -11.03 17.97 -5.88
N ALA A 55 -10.90 19.08 -6.64
CA ALA A 55 -11.08 19.06 -8.09
C ALA A 55 -10.09 18.13 -8.79
N SER A 56 -8.82 18.15 -8.35
CA SER A 56 -7.78 17.22 -8.87
C SER A 56 -8.14 15.77 -8.60
N ALA A 57 -8.67 15.45 -7.41
CA ALA A 57 -9.08 14.09 -7.08
C ALA A 57 -10.20 13.58 -8.00
N PHE A 58 -11.17 14.44 -8.34
CA PHE A 58 -12.19 14.10 -9.33
C PHE A 58 -11.58 13.81 -10.72
N GLY A 59 -10.66 14.67 -11.17
CA GLY A 59 -9.92 14.45 -12.42
C GLY A 59 -9.11 13.16 -12.38
N PHE A 60 -8.42 12.89 -11.28
CA PHE A 60 -7.59 11.70 -11.09
C PHE A 60 -8.39 10.39 -11.14
N HIS A 61 -9.64 10.41 -10.66
CA HIS A 61 -10.48 9.21 -10.71
C HIS A 61 -10.76 8.77 -12.15
N ARG A 62 -10.84 9.71 -13.10
CA ARG A 62 -11.01 9.41 -14.53
C ARG A 62 -9.73 9.02 -15.27
N LEU A 63 -8.56 9.38 -14.72
CA LEU A 63 -7.25 9.16 -15.34
C LEU A 63 -6.55 7.92 -14.74
N ARG A 64 -7.22 6.77 -14.71
CA ARG A 64 -6.63 5.52 -14.19
C ARG A 64 -5.40 5.13 -15.00
N GLY A 65 -4.30 4.77 -14.31
CA GLY A 65 -3.06 4.29 -14.93
C GLY A 65 -2.24 5.37 -15.68
N GLN A 66 -2.65 6.64 -15.60
CA GLN A 66 -1.97 7.75 -16.28
C GLN A 66 -1.38 8.74 -15.28
N SER A 67 -0.29 8.37 -14.63
CA SER A 67 0.34 9.22 -13.60
C SER A 67 0.78 10.59 -14.11
N LEU A 68 1.28 10.67 -15.35
CA LEU A 68 1.60 11.95 -16.01
C LEU A 68 0.35 12.81 -16.24
N GLY A 69 -0.76 12.20 -16.68
CA GLY A 69 -2.03 12.89 -16.86
C GLY A 69 -2.57 13.46 -15.55
N LYS A 70 -2.43 12.73 -14.45
CA LYS A 70 -2.79 13.19 -13.11
C LYS A 70 -1.93 14.37 -12.68
N GLY A 71 -0.62 14.32 -12.93
CA GLY A 71 0.29 15.44 -12.70
C GLY A 71 -0.09 16.67 -13.50
N ALA A 72 -0.38 16.51 -14.79
CA ALA A 72 -0.80 17.61 -15.67
C ALA A 72 -2.11 18.23 -15.19
N CYS A 73 -3.12 17.43 -14.82
CA CYS A 73 -4.39 17.91 -14.27
C CYS A 73 -4.17 18.75 -13.02
N PHE A 74 -3.36 18.26 -12.07
CA PHE A 74 -3.01 19.03 -10.87
C PHE A 74 -2.28 20.33 -11.21
N GLY A 75 -1.30 20.27 -12.12
CA GLY A 75 -0.52 21.45 -12.54
C GLY A 75 -1.39 22.56 -13.14
N LEU A 76 -2.36 22.19 -14.00
CA LEU A 76 -3.30 23.14 -14.59
C LEU A 76 -4.19 23.80 -13.53
N LEU A 77 -4.74 23.02 -12.59
CA LEU A 77 -5.58 23.55 -11.51
C LEU A 77 -4.77 24.40 -10.53
N ALA A 78 -3.57 23.95 -10.16
CA ALA A 78 -2.67 24.71 -9.32
C ALA A 78 -2.19 26.01 -9.99
N GLY A 79 -1.90 25.99 -11.30
CA GLY A 79 -1.57 27.15 -12.09
C GLY A 79 -2.71 28.16 -12.14
N GLY A 80 -3.94 27.70 -12.38
CA GLY A 80 -5.12 28.55 -12.37
C GLY A 80 -5.32 29.29 -11.05
N THR A 81 -5.18 28.58 -9.91
CA THR A 81 -5.22 29.23 -8.58
C THR A 81 -4.05 30.18 -8.36
N GLY A 82 -2.87 29.86 -8.90
CA GLY A 82 -1.69 30.72 -8.81
C GLY A 82 -1.92 32.11 -9.37
N LEU A 83 -2.65 32.23 -10.47
CA LEU A 83 -2.98 33.50 -11.09
C LEU A 83 -3.77 34.43 -10.16
N PHE A 84 -4.59 33.89 -9.26
CA PHE A 84 -5.34 34.70 -8.29
C PHE A 84 -4.50 35.27 -7.16
N PHE A 85 -3.43 34.58 -6.77
CA PHE A 85 -2.65 34.89 -5.57
C PHE A 85 -1.30 35.56 -5.85
N THR A 86 -0.73 35.40 -7.06
CA THR A 86 0.53 36.05 -7.40
C THR A 86 0.44 36.77 -8.73
N ARG A 87 0.98 37.99 -8.74
CA ARG A 87 1.23 38.76 -9.99
C ARG A 87 2.57 38.35 -10.65
N GLN A 88 3.24 37.34 -10.16
CA GLN A 88 4.56 36.91 -10.64
C GLN A 88 4.44 35.58 -11.46
N PRO A 89 4.40 35.67 -12.79
CA PRO A 89 4.14 34.49 -13.65
C PRO A 89 5.20 33.40 -13.51
N GLY A 90 6.47 33.75 -13.28
CA GLY A 90 7.52 32.77 -13.10
C GLY A 90 7.39 31.93 -11.84
N LEU A 91 6.91 32.52 -10.75
CA LEU A 91 6.68 31.82 -9.48
C LEU A 91 5.51 30.84 -9.56
N TRP A 92 4.40 31.24 -10.13
CA TRP A 92 3.27 30.32 -10.26
C TRP A 92 3.59 29.17 -11.23
N LEU A 93 4.34 29.42 -12.30
CA LEU A 93 4.79 28.37 -13.21
C LEU A 93 5.67 27.35 -12.46
N LEU A 94 6.67 27.82 -11.69
CA LEU A 94 7.54 26.96 -10.89
C LEU A 94 6.73 26.09 -9.90
N TRP A 95 5.81 26.70 -9.17
CA TRP A 95 4.98 26.00 -8.21
C TRP A 95 4.01 25.00 -8.86
N SER A 96 3.45 25.37 -10.01
CA SER A 96 2.58 24.47 -10.78
C SER A 96 3.36 23.26 -11.31
N CYS A 97 4.58 23.46 -11.81
CA CYS A 97 5.47 22.38 -12.25
C CYS A 97 5.89 21.48 -11.09
N LEU A 98 6.25 22.06 -9.94
CA LEU A 98 6.60 21.28 -8.75
C LEU A 98 5.40 20.47 -8.23
N GLY A 99 4.23 21.07 -8.21
CA GLY A 99 2.97 20.40 -7.83
C GLY A 99 2.59 19.28 -8.80
N ALA A 100 2.71 19.54 -10.11
CA ALA A 100 2.47 18.55 -11.14
C ALA A 100 3.42 17.37 -11.04
N GLY A 101 4.73 17.63 -10.86
CA GLY A 101 5.75 16.61 -10.67
C GLY A 101 5.50 15.79 -9.41
N ALA A 102 5.16 16.44 -8.29
CA ALA A 102 4.81 15.76 -7.05
C ALA A 102 3.56 14.88 -7.22
N ALA A 103 2.50 15.38 -7.84
CA ALA A 103 1.27 14.63 -8.07
C ALA A 103 1.49 13.44 -9.01
N ALA A 104 2.29 13.61 -10.06
CA ALA A 104 2.66 12.53 -10.98
C ALA A 104 3.47 11.43 -10.27
N LEU A 105 4.50 11.83 -9.53
CA LEU A 105 5.35 10.90 -8.78
C LEU A 105 4.54 10.13 -7.72
N LEU A 106 3.72 10.83 -6.94
CA LEU A 106 2.91 10.22 -5.90
C LEU A 106 1.85 9.27 -6.47
N SER A 107 1.21 9.64 -7.59
CA SER A 107 0.27 8.77 -8.31
C SER A 107 0.96 7.50 -8.81
N PHE A 108 2.15 7.64 -9.40
CA PHE A 108 2.95 6.52 -9.88
C PHE A 108 3.34 5.55 -8.76
N LEU A 109 3.77 6.08 -7.60
CA LEU A 109 4.10 5.27 -6.44
C LEU A 109 2.87 4.56 -5.87
N GLN A 110 1.73 5.25 -5.83
CA GLN A 110 0.48 4.68 -5.35
C GLN A 110 -0.08 3.59 -6.27
N GLU A 111 0.01 3.78 -7.60
CA GLU A 111 -0.38 2.76 -8.60
C GLU A 111 0.46 1.50 -8.48
N ARG A 112 1.70 1.62 -8.03
CA ARG A 112 2.60 0.50 -7.73
C ARG A 112 2.43 -0.08 -6.32
N GLY A 113 1.43 0.36 -5.56
CA GLY A 113 1.15 -0.13 -4.21
C GLY A 113 2.14 0.32 -3.14
N HIS A 114 2.98 1.34 -3.42
CA HIS A 114 3.90 1.88 -2.44
C HIS A 114 3.18 2.86 -1.50
N PRO A 115 3.16 2.61 -0.19
CA PRO A 115 2.50 3.48 0.79
C PRO A 115 3.29 4.77 1.10
N LEU A 116 4.32 5.10 0.30
CA LEU A 116 5.20 6.24 0.53
C LEU A 116 4.44 7.57 0.56
N ALA A 117 3.42 7.72 -0.29
CA ALA A 117 2.57 8.92 -0.33
C ALA A 117 1.87 9.15 1.02
N LEU A 118 1.36 8.09 1.65
CA LEU A 118 0.72 8.15 2.96
C LEU A 118 1.74 8.55 4.04
N TRP A 119 2.93 7.97 4.02
CA TRP A 119 3.97 8.28 5.00
C TRP A 119 4.49 9.70 4.87
N MET A 120 4.64 10.21 3.65
CA MET A 120 4.98 11.62 3.41
C MET A 120 3.89 12.56 3.94
N THR A 121 2.61 12.20 3.81
CA THR A 121 1.51 12.98 4.36
C THR A 121 1.62 13.10 5.88
N PHE A 122 1.94 12.00 6.58
CA PHE A 122 2.18 12.03 8.01
C PHE A 122 3.37 12.89 8.40
N GLY A 123 4.51 12.77 7.70
CA GLY A 123 5.70 13.60 7.96
C GLY A 123 5.42 15.09 7.79
N LEU A 124 4.73 15.47 6.71
CA LEU A 124 4.32 16.86 6.46
C LEU A 124 3.28 17.35 7.48
N GLY A 125 2.34 16.49 7.89
CA GLY A 125 1.37 16.78 8.94
C GLY A 125 2.03 17.06 10.28
N ILE A 126 2.97 16.22 10.70
CA ILE A 126 3.76 16.41 11.93
C ILE A 126 4.49 17.75 11.91
N ARG A 127 5.13 18.07 10.77
CA ARG A 127 5.76 19.36 10.60
C ARG A 127 4.78 20.53 10.70
N ALA A 128 3.61 20.40 10.08
CA ALA A 128 2.58 21.43 10.13
C ALA A 128 2.10 21.69 11.58
N PHE A 129 1.87 20.63 12.35
CA PHE A 129 1.53 20.74 13.79
C PHE A 129 2.64 21.45 14.58
N GLY A 130 3.90 21.10 14.34
CA GLY A 130 5.03 21.76 14.99
C GLY A 130 5.09 23.24 14.64
N ALA A 131 4.91 23.60 13.38
CA ALA A 131 4.91 24.98 12.91
C ALA A 131 3.71 25.80 13.44
N ALA A 132 2.58 25.14 13.75
CA ALA A 132 1.43 25.77 14.41
C ALA A 132 1.62 25.96 15.93
N GLY A 133 2.77 25.58 16.49
CA GLY A 133 3.03 25.64 17.94
C GLY A 133 2.44 24.45 18.71
N LEU A 134 1.83 23.47 18.02
CA LEU A 134 1.22 22.28 18.61
C LEU A 134 2.24 21.14 18.74
N TRP A 135 3.44 21.47 19.26
CA TRP A 135 4.54 20.50 19.42
C TRP A 135 4.18 19.23 20.18
N PRO A 136 3.43 19.28 21.29
CA PRO A 136 3.07 18.05 22.00
C PRO A 136 2.28 17.08 21.13
N MET A 137 1.36 17.61 20.30
CA MET A 137 0.58 16.79 19.35
C MET A 137 1.44 16.22 18.21
N ALA A 138 2.36 17.04 17.67
CA ALA A 138 3.33 16.57 16.67
C ALA A 138 4.17 15.40 17.22
N CYS A 139 4.70 15.53 18.43
CA CYS A 139 5.49 14.52 19.09
C CYS A 139 4.66 13.26 19.43
N LEU A 140 3.41 13.43 19.86
CA LEU A 140 2.49 12.32 20.12
C LEU A 140 2.24 11.50 18.85
N VAL A 141 1.90 12.16 17.74
CA VAL A 141 1.67 11.47 16.46
C VAL A 141 2.95 10.80 15.96
N ALA A 142 4.10 11.46 16.06
CA ALA A 142 5.38 10.88 15.65
C ALA A 142 5.76 9.65 16.51
N GLY A 143 5.54 9.71 17.83
CA GLY A 143 5.73 8.58 18.73
C GLY A 143 4.82 7.39 18.38
N ALA A 144 3.55 7.66 18.09
CA ALA A 144 2.59 6.62 17.69
C ALA A 144 3.02 5.95 16.37
N LEU A 145 3.48 6.72 15.38
CA LEU A 145 4.03 6.19 14.13
C LEU A 145 5.31 5.39 14.36
N GLY A 146 6.21 5.86 15.22
CA GLY A 146 7.43 5.13 15.59
C GLY A 146 7.14 3.76 16.22
N ALA A 147 6.08 3.66 17.03
CA ALA A 147 5.67 2.42 17.66
C ALA A 147 4.86 1.49 16.75
N ALA A 148 4.00 2.01 15.90
CA ALA A 148 3.05 1.22 15.10
C ALA A 148 3.49 1.00 13.67
N ALA A 149 4.17 1.99 13.04
CA ALA A 149 4.42 2.05 11.60
C ALA A 149 5.72 1.34 11.17
N PRO A 150 5.92 1.03 9.87
CA PRO A 150 7.19 0.55 9.33
C PRO A 150 8.28 1.63 9.38
N LEU A 151 9.55 1.20 9.30
CA LEU A 151 10.73 2.07 9.41
C LEU A 151 10.66 3.35 8.55
N PRO A 152 10.28 3.32 7.26
CA PRO A 152 10.22 4.54 6.46
C PRO A 152 9.21 5.58 6.97
N ALA A 153 8.08 5.11 7.54
CA ALA A 153 7.09 6.01 8.12
C ALA A 153 7.62 6.67 9.41
N ALA A 154 8.31 5.89 10.26
CA ALA A 154 8.97 6.42 11.46
C ALA A 154 10.07 7.43 11.09
N ALA A 155 10.88 7.15 10.08
CA ALA A 155 11.90 8.06 9.58
C ALA A 155 11.30 9.40 9.08
N LEU A 156 10.25 9.34 8.25
CA LEU A 156 9.57 10.54 7.74
C LEU A 156 8.88 11.34 8.85
N ALA A 157 8.34 10.65 9.87
CA ALA A 157 7.80 11.32 11.06
C ALA A 157 8.90 12.08 11.83
N GLY A 158 10.07 11.45 11.99
CA GLY A 158 11.25 12.08 12.59
C GLY A 158 11.74 13.29 11.81
N MET A 159 11.84 13.16 10.48
CA MET A 159 12.19 14.28 9.60
C MET A 159 11.20 15.45 9.72
N GLY A 160 9.90 15.15 9.91
CA GLY A 160 8.89 16.18 10.17
C GLY A 160 9.16 16.96 11.46
N LEU A 161 9.58 16.28 12.53
CA LEU A 161 9.98 16.90 13.80
C LEU A 161 11.28 17.69 13.70
N GLU A 162 12.30 17.13 13.04
CA GLU A 162 13.61 17.81 12.84
C GLU A 162 13.45 19.07 12.00
N ALA A 163 12.69 19.00 10.92
CA ALA A 163 12.38 20.16 10.10
C ALA A 163 11.61 21.23 10.88
N GLY A 164 11.05 20.90 12.01
CA GLY A 164 10.38 21.80 12.93
C GLY A 164 11.28 22.32 14.06
N GLY A 165 12.52 21.88 14.17
CA GLY A 165 13.49 22.39 15.14
C GLY A 165 13.77 21.45 16.33
N LEU A 166 13.42 20.17 16.24
CA LEU A 166 13.78 19.14 17.21
C LEU A 166 14.86 18.23 16.62
N PRO A 167 16.15 18.51 16.81
CA PRO A 167 17.23 17.75 16.19
C PRO A 167 17.34 16.33 16.76
N GLY A 168 17.78 15.39 15.92
CA GLY A 168 18.00 13.99 16.31
C GLY A 168 16.76 13.11 16.36
N MET A 169 15.57 13.63 16.04
CA MET A 169 14.32 12.87 16.12
C MET A 169 14.21 11.78 15.07
N THR A 170 14.77 11.98 13.88
CA THR A 170 14.81 10.94 12.84
C THR A 170 15.61 9.74 13.31
N ALA A 171 16.83 9.99 13.80
CA ALA A 171 17.69 8.94 14.35
C ALA A 171 17.02 8.26 15.57
N GLY A 172 16.40 9.04 16.44
CA GLY A 172 15.71 8.55 17.63
C GLY A 172 14.55 7.62 17.31
N LEU A 173 13.68 7.98 16.36
CA LEU A 173 12.57 7.13 15.95
C LEU A 173 13.06 5.88 15.19
N CYS A 174 14.12 5.99 14.38
CA CYS A 174 14.74 4.83 13.74
C CYS A 174 15.35 3.86 14.75
N LEU A 175 16.08 4.35 15.76
CA LEU A 175 16.59 3.54 16.86
C LEU A 175 15.46 2.88 17.66
N GLY A 176 14.42 3.64 17.97
CA GLY A 176 13.21 3.12 18.64
C GLY A 176 12.54 2.00 17.85
N TRP A 177 12.50 2.13 16.54
CA TRP A 177 12.00 1.09 15.65
C TRP A 177 12.89 -0.16 15.68
N MET A 178 14.22 -0.01 15.70
CA MET A 178 15.15 -1.13 15.85
C MET A 178 14.93 -1.87 17.17
N VAL A 179 14.77 -1.15 18.28
CA VAL A 179 14.46 -1.75 19.59
C VAL A 179 13.17 -2.56 19.55
N ARG A 180 12.15 -2.05 18.87
CA ARG A 180 10.88 -2.75 18.65
C ARG A 180 11.05 -4.06 17.86
N SER A 181 11.98 -4.09 16.90
CA SER A 181 12.19 -5.23 15.99
C SER A 181 12.80 -6.45 16.68
N PHE A 182 13.34 -6.30 17.89
CA PHE A 182 13.78 -7.44 18.69
C PHE A 182 12.57 -8.27 19.16
N PRO A 183 12.64 -9.61 19.10
CA PRO A 183 11.53 -10.50 19.41
C PRO A 183 11.14 -10.38 20.89
N ALA A 184 10.11 -9.60 21.16
CA ALA A 184 9.55 -9.44 22.49
C ALA A 184 8.03 -9.36 22.41
N LYS A 185 7.35 -10.28 23.11
CA LYS A 185 5.89 -10.38 23.16
C LYS A 185 5.22 -9.24 23.94
N ALA A 186 5.97 -8.40 24.63
CA ALA A 186 5.43 -7.39 25.53
C ALA A 186 5.11 -6.08 24.79
N LEU A 187 3.83 -5.67 24.83
CA LEU A 187 3.31 -4.40 24.26
C LEU A 187 4.08 -3.17 24.77
N TRP A 188 4.51 -3.17 26.03
CA TRP A 188 5.24 -2.06 26.65
C TRP A 188 6.59 -1.78 25.94
N ARG A 189 7.28 -2.81 25.44
CA ARG A 189 8.54 -2.62 24.70
C ARG A 189 8.33 -1.90 23.35
N ARG A 190 7.19 -2.14 22.70
CA ARG A 190 6.83 -1.41 21.47
C ARG A 190 6.59 0.07 21.75
N GLY A 191 5.94 0.38 22.87
CA GLY A 191 5.65 1.74 23.29
C GLY A 191 6.90 2.49 23.77
N LEU A 192 7.80 1.83 24.50
CA LEU A 192 9.04 2.43 25.00
C LEU A 192 10.12 2.62 23.91
N GLY A 193 10.08 1.87 22.81
CA GLY A 193 11.07 2.00 21.74
C GLY A 193 11.28 3.45 21.30
N PRO A 194 10.27 4.16 20.82
CA PRO A 194 10.37 5.57 20.42
C PRO A 194 10.85 6.48 21.56
N ALA A 195 10.39 6.24 22.78
CA ALA A 195 10.77 7.02 23.96
C ALA A 195 12.27 6.92 24.27
N LEU A 196 12.80 5.68 24.27
CA LEU A 196 14.22 5.42 24.53
C LEU A 196 15.08 5.97 23.39
N GLY A 197 14.73 5.68 22.13
CA GLY A 197 15.48 6.15 20.97
C GLY A 197 15.54 7.68 20.90
N CYS A 198 14.40 8.35 21.03
CA CYS A 198 14.35 9.83 21.03
C CYS A 198 15.03 10.43 22.27
N GLY A 199 14.86 9.81 23.45
CA GLY A 199 15.53 10.26 24.67
C GLY A 199 17.05 10.24 24.55
N VAL A 200 17.62 9.13 24.04
CA VAL A 200 19.06 9.02 23.79
C VAL A 200 19.53 10.09 22.80
N CYS A 201 18.82 10.26 21.68
CA CYS A 201 19.22 11.26 20.68
C CYS A 201 19.07 12.69 21.17
N MET A 202 18.06 13.01 21.98
CA MET A 202 17.92 14.34 22.62
C MET A 202 19.07 14.64 23.58
N VAL A 203 19.51 13.64 24.35
CA VAL A 203 20.69 13.78 25.25
C VAL A 203 21.95 14.03 24.42
N LEU A 204 22.16 13.22 23.37
CA LEU A 204 23.36 13.33 22.52
C LEU A 204 23.41 14.66 21.74
N THR A 205 22.27 15.20 21.36
CA THR A 205 22.19 16.49 20.65
C THR A 205 22.15 17.70 21.58
N GLY A 206 22.11 17.48 22.89
CA GLY A 206 21.97 18.55 23.89
C GLY A 206 20.62 19.28 23.84
N ALA A 207 19.64 18.76 23.11
CA ALA A 207 18.34 19.37 22.87
C ALA A 207 17.24 18.73 23.73
N LEU A 208 17.52 18.53 25.03
CA LEU A 208 16.56 17.96 25.99
C LEU A 208 15.30 18.85 26.09
N ASN A 209 14.18 18.33 25.54
CA ASN A 209 12.88 18.97 25.61
C ASN A 209 11.89 18.01 26.29
N GLY A 210 11.65 18.23 27.59
CA GLY A 210 10.79 17.36 28.41
C GLY A 210 9.36 17.16 27.84
N PRO A 211 8.64 18.24 27.45
CA PRO A 211 7.33 18.12 26.81
C PRO A 211 7.35 17.35 25.49
N ALA A 212 8.37 17.53 24.67
CA ALA A 212 8.51 16.77 23.41
C ALA A 212 8.76 15.28 23.68
N TRP A 213 9.64 14.98 24.63
CA TRP A 213 9.91 13.59 25.05
C TRP A 213 8.68 12.93 25.65
N ALA A 214 7.94 13.63 26.51
CA ALA A 214 6.69 13.13 27.08
C ALA A 214 5.64 12.86 25.98
N GLY A 215 5.53 13.74 24.98
CA GLY A 215 4.65 13.55 23.83
C GLY A 215 5.00 12.30 23.03
N VAL A 216 6.29 12.09 22.70
CA VAL A 216 6.75 10.89 21.99
C VAL A 216 6.48 9.62 22.79
N THR A 217 6.71 9.67 24.12
CA THR A 217 6.50 8.53 25.01
C THR A 217 5.02 8.14 25.06
N LEU A 218 4.14 9.10 25.29
CA LEU A 218 2.69 8.90 25.31
C LEU A 218 2.19 8.40 23.95
N GLY A 219 2.65 9.00 22.88
CA GLY A 219 2.37 8.57 21.51
C GLY A 219 2.84 7.14 21.23
N GLY A 220 4.02 6.78 21.69
CA GLY A 220 4.56 5.44 21.60
C GLY A 220 3.65 4.39 22.24
N PHE A 221 3.17 4.65 23.46
CA PHE A 221 2.23 3.74 24.14
C PHE A 221 0.89 3.64 23.41
N LEU A 222 0.31 4.78 23.00
CA LEU A 222 -0.93 4.79 22.21
C LEU A 222 -0.77 4.04 20.89
N GLY A 223 0.33 4.26 20.19
CA GLY A 223 0.62 3.58 18.92
C GLY A 223 0.83 2.08 19.08
N ALA A 224 1.38 1.63 20.23
CA ALA A 224 1.53 0.22 20.52
C ALA A 224 0.18 -0.49 20.74
N MET A 225 -0.84 0.24 21.21
CA MET A 225 -2.20 -0.27 21.43
C MET A 225 -3.03 -0.27 20.15
N LEU A 226 -2.73 0.63 19.20
CA LEU A 226 -3.50 0.74 17.96
C LEU A 226 -3.02 -0.30 16.94
N PRO A 227 -3.91 -1.14 16.36
CA PRO A 227 -3.56 -2.02 15.27
C PRO A 227 -3.26 -1.18 14.03
N TRP A 228 -2.03 -1.28 13.52
CA TRP A 228 -1.58 -0.55 12.31
C TRP A 228 -2.52 -0.73 11.11
N SER A 229 -3.17 -1.89 11.02
CA SER A 229 -4.16 -2.19 9.99
C SER A 229 -5.34 -1.20 9.92
N TRP A 230 -5.63 -0.46 11.00
CA TRP A 230 -6.68 0.54 11.01
C TRP A 230 -6.26 1.86 10.36
N LEU A 231 -4.96 2.16 10.39
CA LEU A 231 -4.38 3.37 9.80
C LEU A 231 -4.10 3.21 8.30
N LEU A 232 -4.06 1.98 7.80
CA LEU A 232 -3.88 1.72 6.38
C LEU A 232 -5.21 1.82 5.63
N PRO A 233 -5.24 2.52 4.48
CA PRO A 233 -6.42 2.52 3.62
C PRO A 233 -6.73 1.09 3.16
N PRO A 234 -8.01 0.76 2.88
CA PRO A 234 -8.43 -0.60 2.54
C PRO A 234 -7.64 -1.28 1.42
N GLY A 235 -7.11 -0.51 0.45
CA GLY A 235 -6.26 -1.01 -0.63
C GLY A 235 -4.79 -1.22 -0.24
N ALA A 236 -4.33 -0.63 0.88
CA ALA A 236 -2.99 -0.81 1.42
C ALA A 236 -2.94 -1.82 2.60
N ARG A 237 -4.10 -2.38 2.97
CA ARG A 237 -4.18 -3.54 3.88
C ARG A 237 -3.55 -4.71 3.15
N GLY A 238 -2.29 -4.89 3.37
CA GLY A 238 -1.39 -5.76 2.71
C GLY A 238 -2.02 -6.87 1.88
N VAL A 239 -1.84 -6.82 0.60
CA VAL A 239 -1.58 -8.04 -0.15
C VAL A 239 -0.61 -8.79 0.75
N SER A 240 -1.07 -9.85 1.40
CA SER A 240 -0.24 -10.59 2.37
C SER A 240 1.06 -10.92 1.65
N GLY A 241 2.22 -10.88 2.31
CA GLY A 241 3.49 -11.21 1.63
C GLY A 241 3.41 -12.55 0.89
N ALA A 242 2.45 -13.41 1.25
CA ALA A 242 2.07 -14.61 0.55
C ALA A 242 1.38 -14.31 -0.81
N GLN A 243 0.49 -13.31 -0.90
CA GLN A 243 -0.14 -12.94 -2.17
C GLN A 243 0.85 -12.31 -3.16
N VAL A 244 1.76 -11.45 -2.68
CA VAL A 244 2.85 -10.90 -3.52
C VAL A 244 3.77 -12.01 -4.03
N ARG A 245 4.11 -12.98 -3.18
CA ARG A 245 4.90 -14.13 -3.59
C ARG A 245 4.15 -15.02 -4.57
N LEU A 246 2.85 -15.21 -4.39
CA LEU A 246 2.00 -15.95 -5.33
C LEU A 246 1.88 -15.24 -6.68
N GLU A 247 1.69 -13.92 -6.70
CA GLU A 247 1.68 -13.13 -7.94
C GLU A 247 3.04 -13.14 -8.65
N GLN A 248 4.14 -13.03 -7.89
CA GLN A 248 5.49 -13.16 -8.44
C GLN A 248 5.76 -14.57 -8.98
N ALA A 249 5.33 -15.60 -8.26
CA ALA A 249 5.44 -16.99 -8.72
C ALA A 249 4.58 -17.26 -9.96
N ALA A 250 3.35 -16.74 -9.99
CA ALA A 250 2.46 -16.83 -11.16
C ALA A 250 3.04 -16.09 -12.38
N GLY A 251 3.63 -14.90 -12.17
CA GLY A 251 4.34 -14.15 -13.22
C GLY A 251 5.57 -14.90 -13.74
N ALA A 252 6.37 -15.50 -12.86
CA ALA A 252 7.52 -16.31 -13.25
C ALA A 252 7.11 -17.56 -14.05
N LEU A 253 6.04 -18.24 -13.62
CA LEU A 253 5.49 -19.39 -14.36
C LEU A 253 4.94 -18.97 -15.73
N GLY A 254 4.28 -17.81 -15.84
CA GLY A 254 3.83 -17.25 -17.13
C GLY A 254 4.99 -16.96 -18.07
N LEU A 255 6.07 -16.38 -17.58
CA LEU A 255 7.29 -16.15 -18.37
C LEU A 255 7.96 -17.47 -18.81
N MET A 256 8.02 -18.47 -17.91
CA MET A 256 8.51 -19.81 -18.28
C MET A 256 7.64 -20.46 -19.36
N GLN A 257 6.32 -20.37 -19.22
CA GLN A 257 5.39 -20.88 -20.24
C GLN A 257 5.60 -20.20 -21.59
N GLN A 258 5.76 -18.87 -21.61
CA GLN A 258 6.03 -18.12 -22.83
C GLN A 258 7.37 -18.53 -23.46
N ARG A 259 8.42 -18.71 -22.67
CA ARG A 259 9.71 -19.18 -23.13
C ARG A 259 9.67 -20.61 -23.69
N LEU A 260 8.89 -21.50 -23.08
CA LEU A 260 8.71 -22.88 -23.59
C LEU A 260 7.95 -22.87 -24.93
N LEU A 261 6.96 -21.96 -25.09
CA LEU A 261 6.26 -21.76 -26.36
C LEU A 261 7.21 -21.21 -27.44
N GLU A 262 8.06 -20.24 -27.11
CA GLU A 262 9.05 -19.65 -28.02
C GLU A 262 10.10 -20.70 -28.46
N MET A 263 10.42 -21.67 -27.62
CA MET A 263 11.33 -22.78 -27.93
C MET A 263 10.68 -23.90 -28.76
N GLY A 264 9.40 -23.74 -29.15
CA GLY A 264 8.69 -24.71 -30.00
C GLY A 264 8.42 -26.04 -29.32
N LEU A 265 8.55 -26.11 -27.99
CA LEU A 265 8.15 -27.30 -27.25
C LEU A 265 6.63 -27.47 -27.32
N PRO A 266 6.13 -28.65 -27.74
CA PRO A 266 4.69 -28.87 -27.83
C PRO A 266 4.09 -28.62 -26.44
N LEU A 267 3.05 -27.77 -26.39
CA LEU A 267 2.25 -27.62 -25.19
C LEU A 267 1.89 -29.00 -24.67
N LEU A 268 2.27 -29.30 -23.44
CA LEU A 268 1.76 -30.47 -22.76
C LEU A 268 0.23 -30.36 -22.82
N LYS A 269 -0.37 -31.23 -23.64
CA LYS A 269 -1.80 -31.29 -23.80
C LYS A 269 -2.39 -31.43 -22.41
N GLU A 270 -3.30 -30.55 -22.02
CA GLU A 270 -3.94 -30.69 -20.72
C GLU A 270 -4.51 -32.12 -20.62
N PRO A 271 -4.14 -32.85 -19.56
CA PRO A 271 -4.60 -34.24 -19.44
C PRO A 271 -6.13 -34.26 -19.42
N THR A 272 -6.71 -35.11 -20.22
CA THR A 272 -8.17 -35.28 -20.26
C THR A 272 -8.70 -35.65 -18.86
N PRO A 273 -9.97 -35.38 -18.54
CA PRO A 273 -10.56 -35.78 -17.25
C PRO A 273 -10.31 -37.27 -16.93
N VAL A 274 -10.39 -38.11 -17.94
CA VAL A 274 -10.13 -39.56 -17.82
C VAL A 274 -8.66 -39.84 -17.47
N GLU A 275 -7.70 -39.16 -18.12
CA GLU A 275 -6.28 -39.27 -17.80
C GLU A 275 -5.96 -38.79 -16.38
N GLN A 276 -6.66 -37.74 -15.91
CA GLN A 276 -6.53 -37.30 -14.51
C GLN A 276 -7.05 -38.36 -13.53
N VAL A 277 -8.17 -38.99 -13.82
CA VAL A 277 -8.67 -40.12 -12.99
C VAL A 277 -7.71 -41.30 -13.03
N LYS A 278 -7.19 -41.65 -14.21
CA LYS A 278 -6.18 -42.73 -14.34
C LYS A 278 -4.94 -42.43 -13.52
N SER A 279 -4.44 -41.20 -13.53
CA SER A 279 -3.27 -40.82 -12.75
C SER A 279 -3.52 -40.86 -11.24
N LEU A 280 -4.69 -40.43 -10.77
CA LEU A 280 -5.04 -40.40 -9.34
C LEU A 280 -5.39 -41.78 -8.77
N ALA A 281 -6.17 -42.56 -9.51
CA ALA A 281 -6.67 -43.85 -9.01
C ALA A 281 -5.73 -45.01 -9.28
N CYS A 282 -5.09 -45.05 -10.48
CA CYS A 282 -4.29 -46.19 -10.88
C CYS A 282 -2.81 -46.09 -10.43
N PHE A 283 -2.29 -44.91 -10.07
CA PHE A 283 -0.89 -44.76 -9.66
C PHE A 283 -0.54 -45.58 -8.42
N ALA A 284 -1.43 -45.68 -7.45
CA ALA A 284 -1.23 -46.43 -6.20
C ALA A 284 -1.85 -47.84 -6.24
N CYS A 285 -2.38 -48.28 -7.38
CA CYS A 285 -3.03 -49.57 -7.50
C CYS A 285 -1.98 -50.67 -7.74
N PRO A 286 -1.91 -51.71 -6.91
CA PRO A 286 -0.93 -52.79 -7.06
C PRO A 286 -1.10 -53.61 -8.36
N GLN A 287 -2.27 -53.57 -8.98
CA GLN A 287 -2.57 -54.28 -10.23
C GLN A 287 -2.53 -53.36 -11.48
N ALA A 288 -2.02 -52.14 -11.35
CA ALA A 288 -2.07 -51.11 -12.41
C ALA A 288 -1.33 -51.51 -13.71
N GLN A 289 -0.32 -52.37 -13.62
CA GLN A 289 0.49 -52.76 -14.79
C GLN A 289 -0.23 -53.76 -15.71
N ASP A 290 -1.03 -54.69 -15.14
CA ASP A 290 -1.71 -55.72 -15.91
C ASP A 290 -3.23 -55.52 -15.93
N CYS A 291 -3.70 -54.31 -15.64
CA CYS A 291 -5.14 -54.03 -15.50
C CYS A 291 -5.79 -53.65 -16.83
N GLY A 292 -6.42 -54.57 -17.48
CA GLY A 292 -7.19 -54.32 -18.71
C GLY A 292 -8.32 -53.27 -18.54
N ALA A 293 -8.87 -53.10 -17.33
CA ALA A 293 -9.84 -52.07 -17.02
C ALA A 293 -9.29 -50.65 -17.12
N ARG A 294 -7.96 -50.42 -16.97
CA ARG A 294 -7.33 -49.15 -17.14
C ARG A 294 -7.41 -48.64 -18.58
N ASP A 295 -7.24 -49.53 -19.54
CA ASP A 295 -7.21 -49.17 -20.95
C ASP A 295 -8.61 -48.96 -21.53
N THR A 296 -9.61 -49.60 -20.96
CA THR A 296 -11.02 -49.42 -21.34
C THR A 296 -11.72 -48.27 -20.63
N MET A 297 -11.05 -47.57 -19.73
CA MET A 297 -11.59 -46.40 -19.02
C MET A 297 -11.78 -45.24 -19.99
N ASP A 298 -13.02 -44.80 -20.17
CA ASP A 298 -13.45 -43.72 -21.06
C ASP A 298 -14.33 -42.68 -20.35
N GLU A 299 -14.90 -41.75 -21.10
CA GLU A 299 -15.76 -40.70 -20.56
C GLU A 299 -17.09 -41.25 -20.00
N ALA A 300 -17.50 -42.48 -20.35
CA ALA A 300 -18.70 -43.13 -19.82
C ALA A 300 -18.61 -43.30 -18.28
N LEU A 301 -17.39 -43.38 -17.72
CA LEU A 301 -17.17 -43.41 -16.28
C LEU A 301 -17.86 -42.25 -15.53
N PHE A 302 -17.98 -41.07 -16.16
CA PHE A 302 -18.56 -39.90 -15.54
C PHE A 302 -20.08 -39.86 -15.65
N SER A 303 -20.67 -40.57 -16.63
CA SER A 303 -22.13 -40.66 -16.86
C SER A 303 -22.74 -41.92 -16.22
N ASP A 304 -22.12 -43.06 -16.37
CA ASP A 304 -22.56 -44.33 -15.78
C ASP A 304 -21.38 -45.11 -15.14
N PRO A 305 -21.03 -44.75 -13.88
CA PRO A 305 -19.94 -45.40 -13.19
C PRO A 305 -20.16 -46.87 -12.88
N LEU A 306 -21.39 -47.39 -12.94
CA LEU A 306 -21.68 -48.78 -12.65
C LEU A 306 -21.42 -49.71 -13.84
N SER A 307 -21.29 -49.18 -15.03
CA SER A 307 -20.94 -49.93 -16.24
C SER A 307 -19.48 -50.39 -16.26
N PHE A 308 -18.66 -49.80 -15.40
CA PHE A 308 -17.24 -50.03 -15.32
C PHE A 308 -16.87 -51.00 -14.17
N SER A 309 -16.16 -52.05 -14.45
CA SER A 309 -15.75 -53.04 -13.44
C SER A 309 -14.23 -52.97 -13.22
N CYS A 310 -13.83 -52.61 -12.01
CA CYS A 310 -12.43 -52.49 -11.59
C CYS A 310 -12.26 -52.99 -10.15
N PRO A 311 -11.21 -53.77 -9.84
CA PRO A 311 -10.90 -54.20 -8.46
C PRO A 311 -10.75 -53.01 -7.48
N GLY A 312 -10.26 -51.84 -7.96
CA GLY A 312 -10.11 -50.62 -7.20
C GLY A 312 -11.25 -49.63 -7.38
N MET A 313 -12.46 -50.06 -7.69
CA MET A 313 -13.62 -49.20 -8.05
C MET A 313 -13.85 -48.07 -7.08
N ALA A 314 -13.74 -48.30 -5.77
CA ALA A 314 -13.90 -47.26 -4.75
C ALA A 314 -12.90 -46.12 -4.89
N GLN A 315 -11.66 -46.40 -5.32
CA GLN A 315 -10.63 -45.39 -5.55
C GLN A 315 -10.92 -44.62 -6.85
N VAL A 316 -11.35 -45.32 -7.90
CA VAL A 316 -11.73 -44.71 -9.19
C VAL A 316 -12.92 -43.75 -9.02
N LEU A 317 -13.92 -44.13 -8.27
CA LEU A 317 -15.08 -43.29 -7.99
C LEU A 317 -14.73 -42.05 -7.19
N ARG A 318 -13.82 -42.18 -6.19
CA ARG A 318 -13.32 -41.02 -5.43
C ARG A 318 -12.53 -40.07 -6.33
N ALA A 319 -11.62 -40.60 -7.15
CA ALA A 319 -10.86 -39.79 -8.10
C ALA A 319 -11.75 -39.09 -9.13
N ALA A 320 -12.76 -39.79 -9.67
CA ALA A 320 -13.75 -39.23 -10.59
C ALA A 320 -14.55 -38.08 -9.94
N ALA A 321 -14.97 -38.25 -8.68
CA ALA A 321 -15.65 -37.18 -7.94
C ALA A 321 -14.74 -35.97 -7.75
N GLN A 322 -13.48 -36.15 -7.36
CA GLN A 322 -12.51 -35.06 -7.21
C GLN A 322 -12.25 -34.29 -8.51
N VAL A 323 -12.08 -35.03 -9.62
CA VAL A 323 -11.88 -34.40 -10.94
C VAL A 323 -13.12 -33.60 -11.37
N ARG A 324 -14.33 -34.16 -11.15
CA ARG A 324 -15.58 -33.47 -11.45
C ARG A 324 -15.77 -32.19 -10.64
N ASP A 325 -15.49 -32.23 -9.34
CA ASP A 325 -15.58 -31.02 -8.48
C ASP A 325 -14.57 -29.96 -8.88
N ARG A 326 -13.35 -30.37 -9.24
CA ARG A 326 -12.33 -29.46 -9.76
C ARG A 326 -12.78 -28.80 -11.08
N GLN A 327 -13.35 -29.54 -11.99
CA GLN A 327 -13.89 -28.99 -13.24
C GLN A 327 -15.00 -27.97 -12.98
N ARG A 328 -15.95 -28.29 -12.10
CA ARG A 328 -17.02 -27.35 -11.71
C ARG A 328 -16.47 -26.04 -11.17
N LEU A 329 -15.41 -26.08 -10.36
CA LEU A 329 -14.75 -24.89 -9.84
C LEU A 329 -14.07 -24.07 -10.95
N VAL A 330 -13.39 -24.73 -11.89
CA VAL A 330 -12.76 -24.06 -13.04
C VAL A 330 -13.81 -23.39 -13.92
N ASP A 331 -14.91 -24.10 -14.24
CA ASP A 331 -16.01 -23.57 -15.04
C ASP A 331 -16.72 -22.40 -14.36
N ALA A 332 -16.90 -22.46 -13.05
CA ALA A 332 -17.46 -21.35 -12.28
C ALA A 332 -16.57 -20.13 -12.27
N GLN A 333 -15.23 -20.34 -12.19
CA GLN A 333 -14.25 -19.25 -12.29
C GLN A 333 -14.21 -18.65 -13.70
N ARG A 334 -14.31 -19.49 -14.74
CA ARG A 334 -14.36 -19.03 -16.13
C ARG A 334 -15.58 -18.17 -16.40
N LYS A 335 -16.78 -18.63 -15.99
CA LYS A 335 -18.00 -17.83 -16.08
C LYS A 335 -17.90 -16.49 -15.39
N ARG A 336 -17.32 -16.43 -14.18
CA ARG A 336 -17.09 -15.16 -13.48
C ARG A 336 -16.14 -14.21 -14.22
N ARG A 337 -15.16 -14.74 -14.98
CA ARG A 337 -14.27 -13.92 -15.78
C ARG A 337 -14.92 -13.39 -17.06
N GLU A 338 -15.90 -14.09 -17.59
CA GLU A 338 -16.66 -13.68 -18.77
C GLU A 338 -17.75 -12.63 -18.44
N GLU A 339 -18.18 -12.57 -17.15
CA GLU A 339 -19.15 -11.60 -16.64
C GLU A 339 -18.52 -10.24 -16.23
N TYR A 340 -17.19 -10.16 -16.16
CA TYR A 340 -16.42 -8.93 -15.83
C TYR A 340 -15.63 -8.42 -17.03
#